data_4d1930a0431b5cc6f30ea702040e320a
#
_entry.id   4d1930a0431b5cc6f30ea702040e320a
#
_cell.length_a   1.000
_cell.length_b   1.000
_cell.length_c   1.000
_cell.angle_alpha   90.00
_cell.angle_beta   90.00
_cell.angle_gamma   90.00
#
_symmetry.space_group_name_H-M   'P 1'
#
loop_
_entity.id
_entity.type
_entity.pdbx_description
1 polymer ?
#
loop_
_entity_poly.entity_id
_entity_poly.type
_entity_poly.pdbx_seq_one_letter_code
_entity_poly.pdbx_strand_id
1 'polypeptide(L)'
;EICACLVGSEMCIRDSMKRIVTLFLSLVLLLSCLCAPASAMFDPSLFYEVQAKSAYIVNTDTNIIVYDKDSSRQVSAGGLTKYMTIALLLTNYADQLDNTFQMPFAISDYVHNSDNADMRSNETFTYREAVYAMLLRNANEAAMGLAYSLSGGDLAGWVSQMNTLSQRIGTTGSTWTDACGLDSGNVTTAVDMYLILRYLMSFCLLYTSDAA
;
A
#
# COMPACT_ATOMS: atom_id res chain seq x y z
N GLU A 1 -31.83 74.24 17.22
CA GLU A 1 -32.54 73.26 16.32
C GLU A 1 -31.64 72.59 15.26
N ILE A 2 -30.33 72.80 15.18
CA ILE A 2 -29.45 72.26 14.15
C ILE A 2 -28.77 70.94 14.59
N CYS A 3 -28.80 70.61 15.88
CA CYS A 3 -28.11 69.45 16.40
C CYS A 3 -28.87 68.10 16.27
N ALA A 4 -30.17 68.10 16.09
CA ALA A 4 -30.98 66.87 16.01
C ALA A 4 -30.97 66.16 14.65
N CYS A 5 -30.64 66.91 13.56
CA CYS A 5 -30.58 66.30 12.20
C CYS A 5 -29.31 65.52 11.87
N LEU A 6 -28.19 65.79 12.55
CA LEU A 6 -26.94 65.15 12.28
C LEU A 6 -26.81 63.72 12.94
N VAL A 7 -27.48 63.50 14.07
CA VAL A 7 -27.47 62.22 14.78
C VAL A 7 -28.32 61.15 14.05
N GLY A 8 -29.37 61.58 13.33
CA GLY A 8 -30.20 60.60 12.56
C GLY A 8 -29.56 60.07 11.28
N SER A 9 -28.68 60.86 10.65
CA SER A 9 -28.00 60.43 9.41
C SER A 9 -26.88 59.44 9.65
N GLU A 10 -26.14 59.57 10.74
CA GLU A 10 -25.05 58.63 11.07
C GLU A 10 -25.58 57.24 11.48
N MET A 11 -26.75 57.21 12.14
CA MET A 11 -27.37 55.92 12.53
C MET A 11 -27.93 55.16 11.31
N CYS A 12 -28.50 55.87 10.31
CA CYS A 12 -28.97 55.28 9.07
C CYS A 12 -27.82 54.74 8.18
N ILE A 13 -26.69 55.42 8.12
CA ILE A 13 -25.52 55.00 7.35
C ILE A 13 -24.90 53.77 7.98
N ARG A 14 -24.81 53.69 9.30
CA ARG A 14 -24.24 52.56 10.03
C ARG A 14 -25.06 51.29 9.89
N ASP A 15 -26.37 51.36 9.88
CA ASP A 15 -27.27 50.22 9.69
C ASP A 15 -27.32 49.76 8.23
N SER A 16 -27.20 50.68 7.28
CA SER A 16 -27.05 50.35 5.86
C SER A 16 -25.73 49.64 5.56
N MET A 17 -24.61 50.09 6.15
CA MET A 17 -23.32 49.45 6.04
C MET A 17 -23.33 48.03 6.63
N LYS A 18 -23.94 47.81 7.77
CA LYS A 18 -24.09 46.47 8.37
C LYS A 18 -24.86 45.53 7.44
N ARG A 19 -25.94 45.97 6.83
CA ARG A 19 -26.71 45.17 5.86
C ARG A 19 -25.91 44.84 4.60
N ILE A 20 -25.12 45.77 4.08
CA ILE A 20 -24.23 45.54 2.93
C ILE A 20 -23.14 44.53 3.28
N VAL A 21 -22.52 44.67 4.45
CA VAL A 21 -21.47 43.72 4.92
C VAL A 21 -22.04 42.31 5.14
N THR A 22 -23.24 42.19 5.74
CA THR A 22 -23.89 40.89 5.92
C THR A 22 -24.29 40.26 4.60
N LEU A 23 -24.81 41.04 3.63
CA LEU A 23 -25.11 40.54 2.29
C LEU A 23 -23.85 40.11 1.53
N PHE A 24 -22.76 40.85 1.66
CA PHE A 24 -21.48 40.47 1.05
C PHE A 24 -20.89 39.21 1.67
N LEU A 25 -20.93 39.09 3.01
CA LEU A 25 -20.49 37.89 3.71
C LEU A 25 -21.33 36.67 3.34
N SER A 26 -22.64 36.81 3.22
CA SER A 26 -23.52 35.71 2.81
C SER A 26 -23.30 35.30 1.36
N LEU A 27 -23.00 36.26 0.48
CA LEU A 27 -22.67 36.00 -0.92
C LEU A 27 -21.32 35.24 -1.05
N VAL A 28 -20.31 35.68 -0.28
CA VAL A 28 -19.00 34.98 -0.24
C VAL A 28 -19.13 33.56 0.30
N LEU A 29 -19.96 33.36 1.34
CA LEU A 29 -20.25 32.02 1.87
C LEU A 29 -21.01 31.14 0.86
N LEU A 30 -21.95 31.71 0.12
CA LEU A 30 -22.67 31.02 -0.96
C LEU A 30 -21.74 30.66 -2.13
N LEU A 31 -20.83 31.56 -2.54
CA LEU A 31 -19.85 31.27 -3.58
C LEU A 31 -18.82 30.20 -3.12
N SER A 32 -18.41 30.17 -1.86
CA SER A 32 -17.50 29.14 -1.35
C SER A 32 -18.14 27.76 -1.31
N CYS A 33 -19.46 27.66 -1.12
CA CYS A 33 -20.18 26.38 -1.21
C CYS A 33 -20.35 25.88 -2.66
N LEU A 34 -20.22 26.75 -3.66
CA LEU A 34 -20.30 26.36 -5.08
C LEU A 34 -18.96 25.90 -5.67
N CYS A 35 -17.85 26.14 -4.97
CA CYS A 35 -16.55 25.56 -5.30
C CYS A 35 -16.44 24.13 -4.73
N ALA A 36 -17.35 23.23 -5.09
CA ALA A 36 -17.06 21.82 -4.98
C ALA A 36 -15.89 21.52 -5.92
N PRO A 37 -14.79 20.90 -5.45
CA PRO A 37 -13.76 20.46 -6.35
C PRO A 37 -14.43 19.49 -7.32
N ALA A 38 -14.55 19.89 -8.58
CA ALA A 38 -14.89 18.96 -9.65
C ALA A 38 -13.68 18.05 -9.82
N SER A 39 -13.61 17.01 -8.99
CA SER A 39 -12.77 15.86 -9.27
C SER A 39 -13.36 15.24 -10.53
N ALA A 40 -12.89 15.68 -11.68
CA ALA A 40 -13.12 14.97 -12.94
C ALA A 40 -12.42 13.62 -12.78
N MET A 41 -13.10 12.68 -12.16
CA MET A 41 -12.64 11.32 -12.07
C MET A 41 -12.71 10.77 -13.50
N PHE A 42 -11.54 10.61 -14.10
CA PHE A 42 -11.43 9.90 -15.37
C PHE A 42 -11.94 8.48 -15.12
N ASP A 43 -13.07 8.12 -15.72
CA ASP A 43 -13.61 6.77 -15.64
C ASP A 43 -13.14 5.97 -16.86
N PRO A 44 -12.09 5.15 -16.72
CA PRO A 44 -11.60 4.34 -17.83
C PRO A 44 -12.58 3.24 -18.24
N SER A 45 -13.59 2.91 -17.43
CA SER A 45 -14.62 1.94 -17.75
C SER A 45 -15.46 2.37 -18.98
N LEU A 46 -15.51 3.70 -19.26
CA LEU A 46 -16.15 4.23 -20.46
C LEU A 46 -15.45 3.85 -21.76
N PHE A 47 -14.17 3.46 -21.69
CA PHE A 47 -13.33 3.18 -22.85
C PHE A 47 -12.81 1.74 -22.91
N TYR A 48 -12.75 1.05 -21.77
CA TYR A 48 -12.20 -0.30 -21.69
C TYR A 48 -12.75 -1.08 -20.49
N GLU A 49 -13.32 -2.25 -20.75
CA GLU A 49 -13.76 -3.16 -19.69
C GLU A 49 -12.59 -3.97 -19.16
N VAL A 50 -12.20 -3.71 -17.90
CA VAL A 50 -11.14 -4.45 -17.23
C VAL A 50 -11.66 -5.82 -16.81
N GLN A 51 -11.06 -6.89 -17.34
CA GLN A 51 -11.47 -8.28 -17.06
C GLN A 51 -11.07 -8.79 -15.68
N ALA A 52 -10.16 -8.10 -14.98
CA ALA A 52 -9.75 -8.46 -13.62
C ALA A 52 -10.95 -8.42 -12.64
N LYS A 53 -10.96 -9.35 -11.68
CA LYS A 53 -11.97 -9.41 -10.61
C LYS A 53 -11.89 -8.23 -9.64
N SER A 54 -10.70 -7.68 -9.47
CA SER A 54 -10.40 -6.53 -8.62
C SER A 54 -9.23 -5.77 -9.26
N ALA A 55 -9.30 -4.44 -9.27
CA ALA A 55 -8.22 -3.60 -9.79
C ALA A 55 -8.20 -2.27 -9.03
N TYR A 56 -7.00 -1.76 -8.78
CA TYR A 56 -6.78 -0.50 -8.10
C TYR A 56 -5.57 0.22 -8.70
N ILE A 57 -5.79 1.40 -9.27
CA ILE A 57 -4.74 2.21 -9.91
C ILE A 57 -4.69 3.56 -9.22
N VAL A 58 -3.52 3.92 -8.73
CA VAL A 58 -3.26 5.18 -8.04
C VAL A 58 -2.09 5.89 -8.69
N ASN A 59 -2.23 7.17 -8.92
CA ASN A 59 -1.10 8.03 -9.24
C ASN A 59 -0.32 8.31 -7.94
N THR A 60 0.89 7.79 -7.83
CA THR A 60 1.69 7.86 -6.59
C THR A 60 2.18 9.26 -6.25
N ASP A 61 2.33 10.15 -7.24
CA ASP A 61 2.80 11.51 -7.04
C ASP A 61 1.70 12.42 -6.47
N THR A 62 0.45 12.20 -6.94
CA THR A 62 -0.70 13.02 -6.55
C THR A 62 -1.61 12.35 -5.54
N ASN A 63 -1.42 11.04 -5.26
CA ASN A 63 -2.31 10.17 -4.48
C ASN A 63 -3.76 10.14 -5.02
N ILE A 64 -3.96 10.45 -6.31
CA ILE A 64 -5.28 10.39 -6.93
C ILE A 64 -5.55 8.95 -7.37
N ILE A 65 -6.72 8.43 -6.97
CA ILE A 65 -7.22 7.14 -7.46
C ILE A 65 -7.68 7.35 -8.90
N VAL A 66 -7.01 6.69 -9.83
CA VAL A 66 -7.31 6.77 -11.27
C VAL A 66 -8.38 5.75 -11.65
N TYR A 67 -8.36 4.57 -11.02
CA TYR A 67 -9.32 3.51 -11.27
C TYR A 67 -9.52 2.64 -10.04
N ASP A 68 -10.76 2.29 -9.77
CA ASP A 68 -11.16 1.37 -8.69
C ASP A 68 -12.24 0.43 -9.21
N LYS A 69 -11.96 -0.87 -9.11
CA LYS A 69 -12.93 -1.94 -9.38
C LYS A 69 -12.85 -2.95 -8.26
N ASP A 70 -13.87 -3.00 -7.42
CA ASP A 70 -13.98 -3.96 -6.30
C ASP A 70 -12.67 -4.10 -5.51
N SER A 71 -11.95 -2.98 -5.30
CA SER A 71 -10.58 -2.97 -4.77
C SER A 71 -10.45 -3.51 -3.34
N SER A 72 -11.54 -3.49 -2.57
CA SER A 72 -11.63 -4.06 -1.22
C SER A 72 -12.05 -5.54 -1.20
N ARG A 73 -12.30 -6.15 -2.37
CA ARG A 73 -12.66 -7.55 -2.46
C ARG A 73 -11.49 -8.44 -2.08
N GLN A 74 -11.69 -9.34 -1.13
CA GLN A 74 -10.69 -10.36 -0.80
C GLN A 74 -10.51 -11.36 -1.94
N VAL A 75 -9.25 -11.63 -2.26
CA VAL A 75 -8.80 -12.61 -3.24
C VAL A 75 -7.65 -13.42 -2.66
N SER A 76 -7.38 -14.61 -3.22
CA SER A 76 -6.17 -15.36 -2.87
C SER A 76 -4.93 -14.53 -3.21
N ALA A 77 -4.02 -14.41 -2.26
CA ALA A 77 -2.78 -13.66 -2.46
C ALA A 77 -1.79 -14.41 -3.36
N GLY A 78 -1.74 -15.75 -3.27
CA GLY A 78 -0.78 -16.55 -4.03
C GLY A 78 0.64 -15.99 -3.91
N GLY A 79 1.36 -15.88 -5.03
CA GLY A 79 2.72 -15.35 -5.07
C GLY A 79 2.89 -13.91 -4.56
N LEU A 80 1.81 -13.13 -4.47
CA LEU A 80 1.85 -11.76 -3.89
C LEU A 80 2.21 -11.76 -2.40
N THR A 81 2.03 -12.87 -1.70
CA THR A 81 2.49 -13.07 -0.31
C THR A 81 3.96 -12.73 -0.11
N LYS A 82 4.80 -13.00 -1.13
CA LYS A 82 6.24 -12.73 -1.08
C LYS A 82 6.58 -11.26 -0.88
N TYR A 83 5.74 -10.34 -1.36
CA TYR A 83 5.93 -8.92 -1.08
C TYR A 83 5.82 -8.61 0.41
N MET A 84 4.94 -9.31 1.14
CA MET A 84 4.85 -9.15 2.59
C MET A 84 6.05 -9.77 3.32
N THR A 85 6.57 -10.90 2.83
CA THR A 85 7.82 -11.51 3.32
C THR A 85 9.02 -10.57 3.12
N ILE A 86 9.12 -9.95 1.93
CA ILE A 86 10.16 -8.95 1.64
C ILE A 86 9.97 -7.70 2.53
N ALA A 87 8.74 -7.25 2.75
CA ALA A 87 8.47 -6.11 3.62
C ALA A 87 8.94 -6.36 5.06
N LEU A 88 8.70 -7.57 5.59
CA LEU A 88 9.17 -7.95 6.92
C LEU A 88 10.69 -8.03 6.98
N LEU A 89 11.34 -8.63 5.97
CA LEU A 89 12.80 -8.67 5.85
C LEU A 89 13.39 -7.26 5.88
N LEU A 90 12.91 -6.37 5.01
CA LEU A 90 13.46 -5.01 4.90
C LEU A 90 13.16 -4.15 6.13
N THR A 91 12.08 -4.43 6.86
CA THR A 91 11.77 -3.71 8.10
C THR A 91 12.70 -4.07 9.24
N ASN A 92 13.02 -5.36 9.40
CA ASN A 92 13.69 -5.86 10.59
C ASN A 92 15.16 -6.27 10.34
N TYR A 93 15.56 -6.49 9.08
CA TYR A 93 16.85 -7.12 8.73
C TYR A 93 17.51 -6.47 7.51
N ALA A 94 17.20 -5.18 7.21
CA ALA A 94 17.76 -4.49 6.04
C ALA A 94 19.29 -4.42 6.03
N ASP A 95 19.92 -4.39 7.20
CA ASP A 95 21.36 -4.41 7.40
C ASP A 95 22.01 -5.79 7.19
N GLN A 96 21.20 -6.84 7.06
CA GLN A 96 21.66 -8.23 6.95
C GLN A 96 21.53 -8.80 5.54
N LEU A 97 21.17 -7.99 4.55
CA LEU A 97 20.90 -8.47 3.18
C LEU A 97 22.06 -9.22 2.55
N ASP A 98 23.30 -8.88 2.90
CA ASP A 98 24.52 -9.52 2.40
C ASP A 98 24.98 -10.69 3.28
N ASN A 99 24.31 -10.97 4.41
CA ASN A 99 24.51 -12.17 5.19
C ASN A 99 23.96 -13.39 4.45
N THR A 100 24.56 -14.54 4.73
CA THR A 100 24.23 -15.79 4.05
C THR A 100 23.43 -16.72 4.94
N PHE A 101 22.62 -17.56 4.31
CA PHE A 101 21.96 -18.69 4.92
C PHE A 101 22.11 -19.94 4.05
N GLN A 102 22.03 -21.11 4.67
CA GLN A 102 22.03 -22.38 3.97
C GLN A 102 20.58 -22.84 3.77
N MET A 103 20.21 -23.22 2.54
CA MET A 103 18.87 -23.69 2.22
C MET A 103 18.57 -24.98 2.99
N PRO A 104 17.54 -25.00 3.87
CA PRO A 104 17.18 -26.18 4.63
C PRO A 104 16.55 -27.26 3.74
N PHE A 105 16.89 -28.52 3.98
CA PHE A 105 16.33 -29.66 3.25
C PHE A 105 14.79 -29.71 3.35
N ALA A 106 14.24 -29.52 4.54
CA ALA A 106 12.79 -29.55 4.77
C ALA A 106 12.01 -28.52 3.92
N ILE A 107 12.61 -27.36 3.64
CA ILE A 107 12.00 -26.32 2.81
C ILE A 107 12.05 -26.70 1.34
N SER A 108 13.17 -27.20 0.87
CA SER A 108 13.33 -27.64 -0.52
C SER A 108 12.34 -28.75 -0.89
N ASP A 109 12.09 -29.68 0.02
CA ASP A 109 11.11 -30.76 -0.16
C ASP A 109 9.66 -30.23 -0.17
N TYR A 110 9.33 -29.32 0.75
CA TYR A 110 7.99 -28.72 0.87
C TYR A 110 7.55 -28.00 -0.41
N VAL A 111 8.44 -27.30 -1.09
CA VAL A 111 8.13 -26.46 -2.27
C VAL A 111 8.47 -27.12 -3.62
N HIS A 112 8.89 -28.37 -3.62
CA HIS A 112 9.51 -29.07 -4.77
C HIS A 112 8.71 -28.97 -6.09
N ASN A 113 7.38 -28.99 -6.04
CA ASN A 113 6.51 -28.96 -7.22
C ASN A 113 5.85 -27.61 -7.45
N SER A 114 6.49 -26.52 -7.02
CA SER A 114 5.96 -25.16 -7.14
C SER A 114 6.94 -24.25 -7.87
N ASP A 115 6.56 -22.98 -8.08
CA ASP A 115 7.46 -21.98 -8.66
C ASP A 115 8.75 -21.87 -7.85
N ASN A 116 9.90 -22.00 -8.52
CA ASN A 116 11.21 -22.02 -7.89
C ASN A 116 12.30 -21.41 -8.77
N ALA A 117 13.44 -21.11 -8.17
CA ALA A 117 14.66 -20.62 -8.81
C ALA A 117 15.80 -21.67 -8.79
N ASP A 118 15.47 -22.94 -8.51
CA ASP A 118 16.43 -24.05 -8.39
C ASP A 118 17.48 -23.85 -7.25
N MET A 119 17.07 -23.17 -6.16
CA MET A 119 17.90 -22.99 -4.96
C MET A 119 17.86 -24.28 -4.14
N ARG A 120 18.93 -25.07 -4.26
CA ARG A 120 18.96 -26.46 -3.75
C ARG A 120 19.33 -26.52 -2.27
N SER A 121 18.90 -27.61 -1.64
CA SER A 121 19.29 -27.93 -0.25
C SER A 121 20.79 -27.92 -0.06
N ASN A 122 21.22 -27.39 1.08
CA ASN A 122 22.63 -27.25 1.49
C ASN A 122 23.46 -26.26 0.66
N GLU A 123 22.91 -25.65 -0.37
CA GLU A 123 23.55 -24.49 -1.01
C GLU A 123 23.41 -23.23 -0.15
N THR A 124 24.36 -22.34 -0.29
CA THR A 124 24.42 -21.10 0.50
C THR A 124 24.07 -19.93 -0.37
N PHE A 125 23.15 -19.09 0.12
CA PHE A 125 22.66 -17.90 -0.57
C PHE A 125 22.69 -16.71 0.37
N THR A 126 22.80 -15.50 -0.19
CA THR A 126 22.55 -14.27 0.57
C THR A 126 21.05 -13.99 0.66
N TYR A 127 20.62 -13.23 1.67
CA TYR A 127 19.22 -12.78 1.73
C TYR A 127 18.85 -11.89 0.54
N ARG A 128 19.80 -11.15 -0.01
CA ARG A 128 19.64 -10.36 -1.23
C ARG A 128 19.31 -11.22 -2.45
N GLU A 129 20.06 -12.31 -2.65
CA GLU A 129 19.79 -13.27 -3.73
C GLU A 129 18.40 -13.91 -3.57
N ALA A 130 17.99 -14.22 -2.35
CA ALA A 130 16.65 -14.73 -2.09
C ALA A 130 15.56 -13.70 -2.46
N VAL A 131 15.77 -12.41 -2.19
CA VAL A 131 14.84 -11.34 -2.64
C VAL A 131 14.75 -11.30 -4.17
N TYR A 132 15.87 -11.35 -4.87
CA TYR A 132 15.85 -11.39 -6.35
C TYR A 132 15.17 -12.65 -6.89
N ALA A 133 15.41 -13.81 -6.28
CA ALA A 133 14.74 -15.05 -6.66
C ALA A 133 13.21 -14.95 -6.46
N MET A 134 12.74 -14.36 -5.36
CA MET A 134 11.32 -14.11 -5.12
C MET A 134 10.71 -13.17 -6.17
N LEU A 135 11.39 -12.07 -6.50
CA LEU A 135 10.85 -11.04 -7.40
C LEU A 135 10.91 -11.48 -8.88
N LEU A 136 11.99 -12.12 -9.31
CA LEU A 136 12.23 -12.43 -10.72
C LEU A 136 11.70 -13.81 -11.14
N ARG A 137 11.69 -14.77 -10.21
CA ARG A 137 11.30 -16.15 -10.47
C ARG A 137 10.08 -16.62 -9.71
N ASN A 138 9.50 -15.76 -8.88
CA ASN A 138 8.41 -16.13 -7.96
C ASN A 138 8.79 -17.30 -7.03
N ALA A 139 10.09 -17.43 -6.68
CA ALA A 139 10.66 -18.58 -5.99
C ALA A 139 10.07 -18.79 -4.60
N ASN A 140 9.40 -19.92 -4.38
CA ASN A 140 8.78 -20.27 -3.10
C ASN A 140 9.82 -20.71 -2.07
N GLU A 141 10.85 -21.46 -2.51
CA GLU A 141 11.94 -21.90 -1.65
C GLU A 141 12.75 -20.71 -1.11
N ALA A 142 12.93 -19.67 -1.92
CA ALA A 142 13.60 -18.44 -1.47
C ALA A 142 12.87 -17.78 -0.31
N ALA A 143 11.53 -17.63 -0.42
CA ALA A 143 10.70 -17.03 0.61
C ALA A 143 10.68 -17.87 1.90
N MET A 144 10.47 -19.18 1.76
CA MET A 144 10.40 -20.10 2.90
C MET A 144 11.77 -20.32 3.56
N GLY A 145 12.84 -20.45 2.76
CA GLY A 145 14.21 -20.63 3.27
C GLY A 145 14.69 -19.40 4.04
N LEU A 146 14.43 -18.21 3.51
CA LEU A 146 14.70 -16.94 4.16
C LEU A 146 13.93 -16.83 5.49
N ALA A 147 12.62 -17.08 5.46
CA ALA A 147 11.76 -17.01 6.65
C ALA A 147 12.23 -18.03 7.71
N TYR A 148 12.54 -19.24 7.31
CA TYR A 148 13.05 -20.29 8.20
C TYR A 148 14.38 -19.88 8.85
N SER A 149 15.30 -19.36 8.07
CA SER A 149 16.63 -18.95 8.57
C SER A 149 16.52 -17.80 9.57
N LEU A 150 15.81 -16.74 9.23
CA LEU A 150 15.69 -15.54 10.08
C LEU A 150 14.85 -15.77 11.34
N SER A 151 13.89 -16.70 11.29
CA SER A 151 13.09 -17.07 12.47
C SER A 151 13.74 -18.16 13.34
N GLY A 152 14.91 -18.69 12.97
CA GLY A 152 15.50 -19.84 13.65
C GLY A 152 14.66 -21.11 13.55
N GLY A 153 13.86 -21.25 12.48
CA GLY A 153 12.96 -22.38 12.23
C GLY A 153 11.51 -22.16 12.68
N ASP A 154 11.22 -21.07 13.37
CA ASP A 154 9.84 -20.72 13.82
C ASP A 154 9.07 -20.01 12.71
N LEU A 155 8.59 -20.76 11.73
CA LEU A 155 7.76 -20.23 10.64
C LEU A 155 6.43 -19.66 11.14
N ALA A 156 5.86 -20.18 12.22
CA ALA A 156 4.64 -19.64 12.80
C ALA A 156 4.87 -18.24 13.41
N GLY A 157 6.00 -18.08 14.09
CA GLY A 157 6.44 -16.76 14.58
C GLY A 157 6.70 -15.77 13.45
N TRP A 158 7.29 -16.22 12.32
CA TRP A 158 7.46 -15.39 11.13
C TRP A 158 6.12 -14.90 10.58
N VAL A 159 5.15 -15.80 10.40
CA VAL A 159 3.80 -15.47 9.92
C VAL A 159 3.09 -14.51 10.88
N SER A 160 3.22 -14.69 12.19
CA SER A 160 2.68 -13.76 13.18
C SER A 160 3.26 -12.35 13.01
N GLN A 161 4.57 -12.23 12.76
CA GLN A 161 5.22 -10.95 12.48
C GLN A 161 4.75 -10.34 11.15
N MET A 162 4.53 -11.15 10.08
CA MET A 162 3.95 -10.69 8.81
C MET A 162 2.58 -10.05 9.05
N ASN A 163 1.68 -10.71 9.78
CA ASN A 163 0.35 -10.18 10.09
C ASN A 163 0.43 -8.91 10.94
N THR A 164 1.31 -8.87 11.92
CA THR A 164 1.52 -7.67 12.75
C THR A 164 2.02 -6.49 11.93
N LEU A 165 3.00 -6.70 11.04
CA LEU A 165 3.50 -5.65 10.16
C LEU A 165 2.42 -5.21 9.15
N SER A 166 1.66 -6.15 8.58
CA SER A 166 0.55 -5.88 7.67
C SER A 166 -0.47 -4.92 8.29
N GLN A 167 -0.88 -5.18 9.55
CA GLN A 167 -1.76 -4.27 10.29
C GLN A 167 -1.12 -2.89 10.53
N ARG A 168 0.18 -2.83 10.83
CA ARG A 168 0.91 -1.56 11.00
C ARG A 168 1.01 -0.74 9.70
N ILE A 169 1.09 -1.40 8.55
CA ILE A 169 1.03 -0.77 7.22
C ILE A 169 -0.37 -0.19 6.95
N GLY A 170 -1.41 -0.71 7.62
CA GLY A 170 -2.78 -0.26 7.50
C GLY A 170 -3.67 -1.17 6.65
N THR A 171 -3.25 -2.41 6.38
CA THR A 171 -4.09 -3.38 5.67
C THR A 171 -5.26 -3.84 6.55
N THR A 172 -6.41 -4.06 5.95
CA THR A 172 -7.64 -4.43 6.67
C THR A 172 -8.28 -5.72 6.16
N GLY A 173 -7.98 -6.12 4.93
CA GLY A 173 -8.55 -7.30 4.27
C GLY A 173 -7.51 -8.39 3.99
N SER A 174 -6.28 -8.27 4.52
CA SER A 174 -5.21 -9.25 4.29
C SER A 174 -4.99 -10.15 5.51
N THR A 175 -4.71 -11.42 5.22
CA THR A 175 -4.28 -12.42 6.21
C THR A 175 -3.19 -13.27 5.57
N TRP A 176 -2.15 -13.57 6.34
CA TRP A 176 -0.99 -14.34 5.91
C TRP A 176 -0.90 -15.61 6.74
N THR A 177 -0.69 -16.76 6.08
CA THR A 177 -0.62 -18.09 6.70
C THR A 177 0.68 -18.82 6.40
N ASP A 178 1.41 -18.40 5.37
CA ASP A 178 2.78 -18.81 5.09
C ASP A 178 3.61 -17.65 4.52
N ALA A 179 4.90 -17.91 4.24
CA ALA A 179 5.81 -16.88 3.73
C ALA A 179 5.85 -16.80 2.19
N CYS A 180 5.30 -17.77 1.46
CA CYS A 180 5.47 -17.89 0.01
C CYS A 180 4.16 -17.79 -0.80
N GLY A 181 3.01 -18.08 -0.18
CA GLY A 181 1.70 -18.00 -0.82
C GLY A 181 1.18 -19.33 -1.35
N LEU A 182 1.70 -20.47 -0.88
CA LEU A 182 1.19 -21.80 -1.23
C LEU A 182 -0.06 -22.17 -0.45
N ASP A 183 -0.18 -21.70 0.78
CA ASP A 183 -1.36 -21.94 1.60
C ASP A 183 -2.54 -21.10 1.12
N SER A 184 -3.70 -21.72 0.98
CA SER A 184 -4.93 -21.07 0.52
C SER A 184 -5.49 -20.04 1.51
N GLY A 185 -5.04 -20.05 2.75
CA GLY A 185 -5.36 -19.06 3.77
C GLY A 185 -4.73 -17.68 3.54
N ASN A 186 -3.75 -17.58 2.65
CA ASN A 186 -3.19 -16.28 2.24
C ASN A 186 -4.21 -15.53 1.39
N VAL A 187 -4.80 -14.50 1.96
CA VAL A 187 -5.78 -13.63 1.29
C VAL A 187 -5.36 -12.17 1.39
N THR A 188 -5.74 -11.38 0.40
CA THR A 188 -5.44 -9.95 0.33
C THR A 188 -6.50 -9.21 -0.50
N THR A 189 -6.38 -7.89 -0.57
CA THR A 189 -7.19 -7.02 -1.43
C THR A 189 -6.29 -6.17 -2.33
N ALA A 190 -6.83 -5.62 -3.42
CA ALA A 190 -6.05 -4.73 -4.29
C ALA A 190 -5.59 -3.45 -3.56
N VAL A 191 -6.41 -2.91 -2.66
CA VAL A 191 -6.02 -1.76 -1.81
C VAL A 191 -4.89 -2.14 -0.86
N ASP A 192 -4.98 -3.29 -0.18
CA ASP A 192 -3.95 -3.72 0.76
C ASP A 192 -2.61 -3.96 0.04
N MET A 193 -2.65 -4.57 -1.15
CA MET A 193 -1.45 -4.75 -1.97
C MET A 193 -0.84 -3.43 -2.39
N TYR A 194 -1.66 -2.41 -2.72
CA TYR A 194 -1.16 -1.06 -2.97
C TYR A 194 -0.43 -0.50 -1.75
N LEU A 195 -0.99 -0.66 -0.54
CA LEU A 195 -0.36 -0.18 0.70
C LEU A 195 0.98 -0.89 0.97
N ILE A 196 1.03 -2.21 0.79
CA ILE A 196 2.25 -3.01 0.95
C ILE A 196 3.32 -2.59 -0.07
N LEU A 197 2.96 -2.47 -1.34
CA LEU A 197 3.88 -2.05 -2.39
C LEU A 197 4.38 -0.62 -2.17
N ARG A 198 3.50 0.31 -1.79
CA ARG A 198 3.89 1.67 -1.42
C ARG A 198 4.86 1.70 -0.25
N TYR A 199 4.64 0.86 0.75
CA TYR A 199 5.56 0.69 1.88
C TYR A 199 6.92 0.17 1.41
N LEU A 200 6.93 -0.86 0.56
CA LEU A 200 8.16 -1.41 -0.02
C LEU A 200 8.94 -0.39 -0.85
N MET A 201 8.24 0.47 -1.60
CA MET A 201 8.88 1.54 -2.40
C MET A 201 9.58 2.60 -1.53
N SER A 202 9.33 2.66 -0.22
CA SER A 202 10.10 3.53 0.68
C SER A 202 11.52 3.01 0.97
N PHE A 203 11.83 1.76 0.62
CA PHE A 203 13.17 1.19 0.76
C PHE A 203 13.94 1.32 -0.55
N CYS A 204 15.15 1.91 -0.50
CA CYS A 204 15.99 2.15 -1.68
C CYS A 204 16.36 0.88 -2.48
N LEU A 205 16.32 -0.28 -1.87
CA LEU A 205 16.70 -1.55 -2.51
C LEU A 205 15.90 -1.85 -3.78
N LEU A 206 14.62 -1.48 -3.83
CA LEU A 206 13.77 -1.76 -4.99
C LEU A 206 14.03 -0.83 -6.18
N TYR A 207 14.65 0.34 -5.94
CA TYR A 207 15.00 1.27 -7.01
C TYR A 207 16.41 1.05 -7.60
N THR A 208 17.28 0.33 -6.89
CA THR A 208 18.67 0.12 -7.31
C THR A 208 18.90 -1.15 -8.10
N SER A 209 17.88 -2.01 -8.25
CA SER A 209 17.98 -3.23 -9.05
C SER A 209 18.15 -2.98 -10.56
N ASP A 210 17.83 -1.76 -11.04
CA ASP A 210 17.98 -1.38 -12.46
C ASP A 210 19.35 -0.78 -12.80
N ALA A 211 20.26 -0.67 -11.83
CA ALA A 211 21.57 -0.02 -11.99
C ALA A 211 22.76 -1.00 -11.99
N ALA A 212 22.50 -2.31 -12.11
CA ALA A 212 23.54 -3.34 -12.15
C ALA A 212 23.64 -4.00 -13.52
#